data_bcac1bdd748bcb806484d895bd0a4708
#
_entry.id   bcac1bdd748bcb806484d895bd0a4708
#
_cell.length_a   1.000
_cell.length_b   1.000
_cell.length_c   1.000
_cell.angle_alpha   90.00
_cell.angle_beta   90.00
_cell.angle_gamma   90.00
#
_symmetry.space_group_name_H-M   'P 1'
#
loop_
_entity.id
_entity.type
_entity.pdbx_description
1 polymer ?
#
loop_
_entity_poly.entity_id
_entity_poly.type
_entity_poly.pdbx_seq_one_letter_code
_entity_poly.pdbx_strand_id
1 'polypeptide(L)'
;MPEKIIQSRIQFLNDTAEALAAQGESIPKKGEPVYENDTRKLKIGDGATKLANLKYFGGDSAQHFDAVPNEGEEDVAAITRVVAGAELHTGDTAIVKREITTGKNSYTAYVYDGEWKAMDGNYRADNVYFDDDITYTVAIGTLSKPSGSAKFNAKGKNVEQVLSSLMAQEANPSKSNPAVSFSVQSGFGTFEIGTKKNLTYTAALSAGGYTYGPATGITAQSWEVSCTGVTEKKTTATGSFDSIVAEATAKKITAKANYGDGAIPVTNLGNPYPAGQIKAGSASKDSNSLIGVRHMFYGVVKSADFELNSANIRGLNHEAANKKTIGTFTAGAGAVKVVVACPAGYNVTKVTLPSAMGADATADFVKQAGTVQVEGAEGYTAAAYSVWVFEPASIPSTQSYSIVIG
;
A
#
# COMPACT_ATOMS: atom_id res chain seq x y z
N MET A 1 -11.32 9.50 27.89
CA MET A 1 -11.85 8.78 29.07
C MET A 1 -11.31 7.36 28.98
N PRO A 2 -10.71 6.80 30.05
CA PRO A 2 -10.20 5.44 29.96
C PRO A 2 -11.35 4.45 29.85
N GLU A 3 -11.26 3.54 28.88
CA GLU A 3 -12.18 2.43 28.73
C GLU A 3 -12.19 1.57 30.00
N LYS A 4 -13.34 1.46 30.62
CA LYS A 4 -13.56 0.61 31.78
C LYS A 4 -13.89 -0.79 31.24
N ILE A 5 -12.87 -1.65 31.11
CA ILE A 5 -13.06 -3.06 30.82
C ILE A 5 -13.79 -3.68 32.03
N ILE A 6 -15.07 -3.96 31.89
CA ILE A 6 -15.83 -4.73 32.89
C ILE A 6 -15.51 -6.20 32.61
N GLN A 7 -14.53 -6.75 33.33
CA GLN A 7 -14.38 -8.19 33.44
C GLN A 7 -15.46 -8.72 34.40
N SER A 8 -16.62 -9.13 33.89
CA SER A 8 -17.59 -9.88 34.68
C SER A 8 -17.15 -11.35 34.72
N ARG A 9 -16.54 -11.75 35.79
CA ARG A 9 -16.45 -13.16 36.15
C ARG A 9 -17.80 -13.55 36.76
N ILE A 10 -18.51 -14.49 36.14
CA ILE A 10 -19.59 -15.18 36.82
C ILE A 10 -18.89 -16.12 37.80
N GLN A 11 -18.87 -15.77 39.07
CA GLN A 11 -18.33 -16.59 40.10
C GLN A 11 -19.51 -17.35 40.72
N PHE A 12 -19.55 -18.67 40.51
CA PHE A 12 -20.52 -19.53 41.18
C PHE A 12 -20.14 -19.61 42.64
N LEU A 13 -21.11 -19.55 43.54
CA LEU A 13 -20.90 -19.92 44.92
C LEU A 13 -20.67 -21.44 44.94
N ASN A 14 -19.44 -21.86 45.18
CA ASN A 14 -19.10 -23.28 45.22
C ASN A 14 -18.22 -23.59 46.45
N ASP A 15 -18.54 -24.66 47.11
CA ASP A 15 -17.78 -25.21 48.24
C ASP A 15 -18.22 -26.64 48.51
N THR A 16 -17.69 -27.29 49.58
CA THR A 16 -18.21 -28.56 50.04
C THR A 16 -19.60 -28.37 50.64
N ALA A 17 -20.41 -29.44 50.68
CA ALA A 17 -21.75 -29.43 51.28
C ALA A 17 -21.69 -28.92 52.73
N GLU A 18 -20.68 -29.38 53.52
CA GLU A 18 -20.49 -28.95 54.89
C GLU A 18 -20.18 -27.44 55.00
N ALA A 19 -19.27 -26.90 54.16
CA ALA A 19 -18.92 -25.48 54.16
C ALA A 19 -20.09 -24.59 53.72
N LEU A 20 -20.90 -25.06 52.74
CA LEU A 20 -22.13 -24.39 52.32
C LEU A 20 -23.23 -24.47 53.38
N ALA A 21 -23.34 -25.59 54.10
CA ALA A 21 -24.26 -25.72 55.22
C ALA A 21 -23.91 -24.76 56.36
N ALA A 22 -22.61 -24.49 56.61
CA ALA A 22 -22.17 -23.49 57.58
C ALA A 22 -22.63 -22.07 57.22
N GLN A 23 -22.89 -21.79 55.91
CA GLN A 23 -23.43 -20.55 55.40
C GLN A 23 -24.95 -20.59 55.21
N GLY A 24 -25.62 -21.56 55.79
CA GLY A 24 -27.03 -21.90 55.58
C GLY A 24 -28.02 -20.75 55.78
N GLU A 25 -27.66 -19.73 56.55
CA GLU A 25 -28.46 -18.53 56.79
C GLU A 25 -28.41 -17.52 55.61
N SER A 26 -27.47 -17.67 54.70
CA SER A 26 -27.35 -16.78 53.51
C SER A 26 -28.51 -17.03 52.54
N ILE A 27 -28.97 -15.97 51.88
CA ILE A 27 -30.00 -16.05 50.83
C ILE A 27 -29.35 -15.81 49.51
N PRO A 28 -29.12 -16.84 48.66
CA PRO A 28 -28.56 -16.66 47.33
C PRO A 28 -29.52 -15.85 46.45
N LYS A 29 -28.97 -15.03 45.58
CA LYS A 29 -29.75 -14.16 44.69
C LYS A 29 -30.57 -15.02 43.71
N LYS A 30 -31.65 -14.48 43.23
CA LYS A 30 -32.48 -15.13 42.21
C LYS A 30 -31.67 -15.49 40.98
N GLY A 31 -31.63 -16.77 40.62
CA GLY A 31 -30.87 -17.33 39.53
C GLY A 31 -29.39 -17.57 39.84
N GLU A 32 -28.92 -17.33 41.07
CA GLU A 32 -27.55 -17.61 41.49
C GLU A 32 -27.35 -19.11 41.70
N PRO A 33 -26.43 -19.73 40.94
CA PRO A 33 -26.12 -21.14 41.14
C PRO A 33 -25.20 -21.36 42.34
N VAL A 34 -25.50 -22.33 43.15
CA VAL A 34 -24.71 -22.81 44.29
C VAL A 34 -24.34 -24.26 44.05
N TYR A 35 -23.08 -24.57 43.91
CA TYR A 35 -22.58 -25.89 43.57
C TYR A 35 -21.81 -26.52 44.73
N GLU A 36 -22.18 -27.71 45.11
CA GLU A 36 -21.49 -28.53 46.12
C GLU A 36 -20.42 -29.39 45.44
N ASN A 37 -19.15 -29.06 45.68
CA ASN A 37 -18.01 -29.70 45.01
C ASN A 37 -17.82 -31.19 45.35
N ASP A 38 -18.19 -31.58 46.56
CA ASP A 38 -18.09 -32.95 47.10
C ASP A 38 -19.28 -33.84 46.76
N THR A 39 -20.52 -33.30 46.87
CA THR A 39 -21.74 -34.03 46.52
C THR A 39 -22.14 -33.88 45.05
N ARG A 40 -21.49 -32.93 44.35
CA ARG A 40 -21.79 -32.55 42.95
C ARG A 40 -23.21 -32.10 42.71
N LYS A 41 -23.86 -31.59 43.74
CA LYS A 41 -25.24 -31.11 43.67
C LYS A 41 -25.31 -29.63 43.45
N LEU A 42 -26.33 -29.21 42.69
CA LEU A 42 -26.58 -27.82 42.33
C LEU A 42 -27.86 -27.33 42.99
N LYS A 43 -27.82 -26.14 43.59
CA LYS A 43 -29.01 -25.38 44.00
C LYS A 43 -29.07 -24.09 43.20
N ILE A 44 -30.27 -23.56 42.96
CA ILE A 44 -30.47 -22.28 42.30
C ILE A 44 -31.18 -21.35 43.28
N GLY A 45 -30.54 -20.19 43.54
CA GLY A 45 -31.14 -19.17 44.40
C GLY A 45 -32.46 -18.64 43.81
N ASP A 46 -33.45 -18.50 44.66
CA ASP A 46 -34.77 -17.91 44.35
C ASP A 46 -34.83 -16.42 44.79
N GLY A 47 -33.81 -15.95 45.51
CA GLY A 47 -33.75 -14.62 46.09
C GLY A 47 -34.53 -14.42 47.36
N ALA A 48 -35.14 -15.50 47.94
CA ALA A 48 -36.00 -15.43 49.11
C ALA A 48 -35.68 -16.53 50.11
N THR A 49 -35.28 -17.70 49.66
CA THR A 49 -35.07 -18.90 50.52
C THR A 49 -33.60 -18.96 50.99
N LYS A 50 -33.39 -19.22 52.28
CA LYS A 50 -32.07 -19.46 52.83
C LYS A 50 -31.40 -20.66 52.18
N LEU A 51 -30.10 -20.62 52.00
CA LEU A 51 -29.29 -21.64 51.35
C LEU A 51 -29.52 -23.04 51.95
N ALA A 52 -29.65 -23.14 53.27
CA ALA A 52 -29.96 -24.39 53.95
C ALA A 52 -31.28 -25.03 53.49
N ASN A 53 -32.25 -24.20 53.14
CA ASN A 53 -33.60 -24.61 52.77
C ASN A 53 -33.86 -24.63 51.24
N LEU A 54 -32.90 -24.18 50.46
CA LEU A 54 -33.00 -24.28 49.01
C LEU A 54 -32.96 -25.75 48.56
N LYS A 55 -33.92 -26.09 47.70
CA LYS A 55 -33.95 -27.43 47.11
C LYS A 55 -32.87 -27.56 46.05
N TYR A 56 -32.35 -28.76 45.90
CA TYR A 56 -31.46 -29.09 44.81
C TYR A 56 -32.15 -28.94 43.45
N PHE A 57 -31.43 -28.45 42.46
CA PHE A 57 -31.91 -28.44 41.10
C PHE A 57 -32.07 -29.88 40.61
N GLY A 58 -33.28 -30.25 40.25
CA GLY A 58 -33.65 -31.63 39.93
C GLY A 58 -34.31 -32.42 41.09
N GLY A 59 -34.45 -31.79 42.30
CA GLY A 59 -35.07 -32.41 43.49
C GLY A 59 -34.02 -33.01 44.44
N ASP A 60 -34.50 -33.40 45.66
CA ASP A 60 -33.62 -33.90 46.72
C ASP A 60 -32.96 -35.25 46.40
N SER A 61 -33.41 -35.91 45.34
CA SER A 61 -32.96 -37.25 44.92
C SER A 61 -32.28 -37.24 43.54
N ALA A 62 -32.08 -36.07 42.89
CA ALA A 62 -31.42 -36.02 41.61
C ALA A 62 -29.96 -36.47 41.69
N GLN A 63 -29.58 -37.42 40.88
CA GLN A 63 -28.26 -37.98 40.80
C GLN A 63 -27.50 -37.34 39.65
N HIS A 64 -26.17 -37.35 39.74
CA HIS A 64 -25.29 -36.91 38.68
C HIS A 64 -24.34 -38.03 38.28
N PHE A 65 -24.19 -38.23 36.98
CA PHE A 65 -23.35 -39.29 36.42
C PHE A 65 -22.32 -38.71 35.45
N ASP A 66 -21.09 -39.18 35.48
CA ASP A 66 -20.06 -38.89 34.51
C ASP A 66 -19.90 -40.08 33.56
N ALA A 67 -20.03 -39.89 32.28
CA ALA A 67 -19.87 -40.93 31.29
C ALA A 67 -18.74 -40.56 30.28
N VAL A 68 -17.91 -41.56 29.98
CA VAL A 68 -16.91 -41.48 28.92
C VAL A 68 -17.25 -42.56 27.89
N PRO A 69 -17.68 -42.20 26.69
CA PRO A 69 -17.99 -43.17 25.64
C PRO A 69 -16.76 -43.98 25.23
N ASN A 70 -16.95 -45.25 24.93
CA ASN A 70 -15.97 -46.06 24.24
C ASN A 70 -15.88 -45.62 22.77
N GLU A 71 -14.87 -46.11 22.04
CA GLU A 71 -14.73 -45.81 20.62
C GLU A 71 -15.96 -46.25 19.83
N GLY A 72 -16.61 -45.31 19.12
CA GLY A 72 -17.84 -45.55 18.35
C GLY A 72 -19.12 -45.61 19.16
N GLU A 73 -19.06 -45.48 20.51
CA GLU A 73 -20.26 -45.52 21.38
C GLU A 73 -21.01 -44.18 21.35
N GLU A 74 -22.33 -44.22 21.20
CA GLU A 74 -23.20 -43.05 21.30
C GLU A 74 -23.31 -42.56 22.74
N ASP A 75 -23.52 -41.25 22.96
CA ASP A 75 -23.56 -40.62 24.28
C ASP A 75 -24.60 -41.27 25.22
N VAL A 76 -25.82 -41.49 24.73
CA VAL A 76 -26.92 -42.10 25.52
C VAL A 76 -26.57 -43.53 25.88
N ALA A 77 -25.90 -44.29 25.01
CA ALA A 77 -25.44 -45.63 25.30
C ALA A 77 -24.39 -45.64 26.41
N ALA A 78 -23.43 -44.67 26.33
CA ALA A 78 -22.41 -44.52 27.38
C ALA A 78 -23.02 -44.15 28.73
N ILE A 79 -24.01 -43.25 28.77
CA ILE A 79 -24.75 -42.92 29.98
C ILE A 79 -25.48 -44.16 30.51
N THR A 80 -26.23 -44.88 29.65
CA THR A 80 -26.97 -46.07 30.02
C THR A 80 -26.05 -47.14 30.62
N ARG A 81 -24.88 -47.33 30.11
CA ARG A 81 -23.87 -48.25 30.65
C ARG A 81 -23.38 -47.81 32.03
N VAL A 82 -23.17 -46.52 32.25
CA VAL A 82 -22.69 -45.98 33.54
C VAL A 82 -23.76 -46.07 34.63
N VAL A 83 -25.03 -45.84 34.28
CA VAL A 83 -26.14 -45.85 35.22
C VAL A 83 -26.79 -47.28 35.41
N ALA A 84 -26.18 -48.31 34.81
CA ALA A 84 -26.71 -49.66 34.90
C ALA A 84 -26.81 -50.10 36.36
N GLY A 85 -28.04 -50.33 36.81
CA GLY A 85 -28.37 -50.73 38.19
C GLY A 85 -28.69 -49.58 39.14
N ALA A 86 -28.61 -48.32 38.68
CA ALA A 86 -29.10 -47.18 39.43
C ALA A 86 -30.58 -46.94 39.22
N GLU A 87 -31.31 -46.55 40.31
CA GLU A 87 -32.67 -46.08 40.19
C GLU A 87 -32.64 -44.63 39.65
N LEU A 88 -33.20 -44.40 38.44
CA LEU A 88 -33.23 -43.16 37.81
C LEU A 88 -34.48 -42.35 38.14
N HIS A 89 -34.27 -41.04 38.38
CA HIS A 89 -35.38 -40.14 38.73
C HIS A 89 -35.41 -39.00 37.71
N THR A 90 -36.61 -38.47 37.47
CA THR A 90 -36.73 -37.24 36.64
C THR A 90 -35.91 -36.10 37.24
N GLY A 91 -35.03 -35.54 36.45
CA GLY A 91 -34.08 -34.49 36.87
C GLY A 91 -32.67 -35.00 37.13
N ASP A 92 -32.41 -36.32 37.08
CA ASP A 92 -31.05 -36.84 37.09
C ASP A 92 -30.28 -36.28 35.92
N THR A 93 -28.99 -35.99 36.12
CA THR A 93 -28.13 -35.38 35.12
C THR A 93 -26.94 -36.28 34.79
N ALA A 94 -26.49 -36.21 33.56
CA ALA A 94 -25.23 -36.85 33.15
C ALA A 94 -24.38 -35.91 32.36
N ILE A 95 -23.06 -35.98 32.53
CA ILE A 95 -22.10 -35.31 31.68
C ILE A 95 -21.33 -36.34 30.88
N VAL A 96 -21.39 -36.24 29.57
CA VAL A 96 -20.60 -37.07 28.66
C VAL A 96 -19.36 -36.31 28.25
N LYS A 97 -18.19 -36.90 28.51
CA LYS A 97 -16.89 -36.35 28.12
C LYS A 97 -16.39 -37.11 26.91
N ARG A 98 -16.18 -36.41 25.79
CA ARG A 98 -15.51 -36.93 24.58
C ARG A 98 -14.20 -36.23 24.34
N GLU A 99 -13.15 -36.94 24.03
CA GLU A 99 -11.92 -36.38 23.53
C GLU A 99 -12.07 -36.11 22.02
N ILE A 100 -11.98 -34.83 21.62
CA ILE A 100 -12.09 -34.42 20.22
C ILE A 100 -10.74 -34.56 19.53
N THR A 101 -9.69 -34.18 20.22
CA THR A 101 -8.27 -34.33 19.82
C THR A 101 -7.44 -34.48 21.08
N THR A 102 -6.24 -35.04 20.97
CA THR A 102 -5.37 -35.28 22.14
C THR A 102 -5.29 -34.06 23.06
N GLY A 103 -5.82 -34.23 24.27
CA GLY A 103 -5.86 -33.21 25.32
C GLY A 103 -7.02 -32.19 25.20
N LYS A 104 -7.89 -32.28 24.20
CA LYS A 104 -9.12 -31.45 24.10
C LYS A 104 -10.37 -32.27 24.23
N ASN A 105 -11.20 -31.94 25.20
CA ASN A 105 -12.45 -32.64 25.50
C ASN A 105 -13.66 -31.77 25.19
N SER A 106 -14.72 -32.36 24.65
CA SER A 106 -16.07 -31.82 24.67
C SER A 106 -16.86 -32.41 25.85
N TYR A 107 -17.80 -31.64 26.34
CA TYR A 107 -18.69 -32.07 27.41
C TYR A 107 -20.13 -31.81 26.98
N THR A 108 -20.97 -32.83 26.97
CA THR A 108 -22.39 -32.71 26.68
C THR A 108 -23.18 -33.09 27.94
N ALA A 109 -24.04 -32.19 28.38
CA ALA A 109 -24.91 -32.44 29.53
C ALA A 109 -26.23 -33.08 29.08
N TYR A 110 -26.70 -34.02 29.87
CA TYR A 110 -27.96 -34.70 29.68
C TYR A 110 -28.81 -34.60 30.95
N VAL A 111 -30.16 -34.58 30.80
CA VAL A 111 -31.12 -34.68 31.87
C VAL A 111 -32.01 -35.86 31.59
N TYR A 112 -32.36 -36.61 32.66
CA TYR A 112 -33.29 -37.72 32.57
C TYR A 112 -34.72 -37.24 32.81
N ASP A 113 -35.61 -37.56 31.87
CA ASP A 113 -37.04 -37.31 31.93
C ASP A 113 -37.79 -38.50 31.31
N GLY A 114 -37.60 -39.69 31.94
CA GLY A 114 -38.05 -40.97 31.39
C GLY A 114 -37.10 -41.51 30.32
N GLU A 115 -36.35 -40.65 29.69
CA GLU A 115 -35.24 -40.93 28.77
C GLU A 115 -34.14 -39.87 28.91
N TRP A 116 -32.89 -40.15 28.49
CA TRP A 116 -31.82 -39.20 28.52
C TRP A 116 -31.96 -38.21 27.36
N LYS A 117 -32.19 -36.95 27.68
CA LYS A 117 -32.28 -35.84 26.72
C LYS A 117 -31.05 -34.96 26.84
N ALA A 118 -30.38 -34.70 25.72
CA ALA A 118 -29.30 -33.74 25.72
C ALA A 118 -29.84 -32.38 26.20
N MET A 119 -29.23 -31.85 27.24
CA MET A 119 -29.39 -30.44 27.58
C MET A 119 -28.57 -29.70 26.53
N ASP A 120 -29.20 -29.40 25.38
CA ASP A 120 -28.53 -28.74 24.26
C ASP A 120 -27.73 -27.53 24.72
N GLY A 121 -26.45 -27.71 24.83
CA GLY A 121 -25.55 -26.76 25.43
C GLY A 121 -24.16 -26.75 24.80
N ASN A 122 -24.00 -27.18 23.56
CA ASN A 122 -22.84 -26.78 22.80
C ASN A 122 -23.15 -25.43 22.15
N TYR A 123 -23.54 -24.45 22.98
CA TYR A 123 -23.80 -23.08 22.58
C TYR A 123 -22.46 -22.36 22.35
N ARG A 124 -21.76 -22.78 21.29
CA ARG A 124 -20.67 -21.97 20.75
C ARG A 124 -21.30 -20.85 19.92
N ALA A 125 -20.75 -19.66 20.01
CA ALA A 125 -21.25 -18.49 19.27
C ALA A 125 -21.30 -18.71 17.74
N ASP A 126 -20.53 -19.67 17.25
CA ASP A 126 -20.49 -20.08 15.84
C ASP A 126 -21.60 -21.11 15.47
N ASN A 127 -22.27 -21.75 16.45
CA ASN A 127 -23.28 -22.79 16.24
C ASN A 127 -24.72 -22.32 16.52
N VAL A 128 -24.90 -21.17 17.13
CA VAL A 128 -26.23 -20.61 17.42
C VAL A 128 -26.59 -19.62 16.32
N TYR A 129 -27.62 -19.92 15.55
CA TYR A 129 -28.09 -19.10 14.43
C TYR A 129 -29.38 -18.37 14.79
N PHE A 130 -29.57 -17.20 14.21
CA PHE A 130 -30.79 -16.43 14.32
C PHE A 130 -31.81 -16.90 13.28
N ASP A 131 -33.02 -17.26 13.72
CA ASP A 131 -34.11 -17.65 12.82
C ASP A 131 -34.74 -16.48 12.12
N ASP A 132 -34.68 -15.29 12.73
CA ASP A 132 -35.27 -14.05 12.24
C ASP A 132 -34.29 -12.86 12.36
N ASP A 133 -34.64 -11.78 11.66
CA ASP A 133 -33.95 -10.50 11.79
C ASP A 133 -34.23 -9.86 13.15
N ILE A 134 -33.22 -9.21 13.73
CA ILE A 134 -33.36 -8.52 15.01
C ILE A 134 -34.05 -7.18 14.81
N THR A 135 -35.21 -6.98 15.41
CA THR A 135 -35.88 -5.69 15.43
C THR A 135 -35.34 -4.82 16.56
N TYR A 136 -34.95 -3.59 16.26
CA TYR A 136 -34.41 -2.66 17.25
C TYR A 136 -35.07 -1.27 17.16
N THR A 137 -35.17 -0.59 18.31
CA THR A 137 -35.78 0.75 18.46
C THR A 137 -34.81 1.74 19.10
N VAL A 138 -33.67 1.28 19.55
CA VAL A 138 -32.59 2.06 20.18
C VAL A 138 -31.29 1.84 19.43
N ALA A 139 -30.30 2.70 19.61
CA ALA A 139 -28.96 2.46 19.07
C ALA A 139 -28.36 1.18 19.68
N ILE A 140 -27.81 0.31 18.84
CA ILE A 140 -27.16 -0.93 19.27
C ILE A 140 -25.79 -1.03 18.55
N GLY A 141 -24.73 -0.98 19.30
CA GLY A 141 -23.38 -1.05 18.72
C GLY A 141 -23.17 0.04 17.66
N THR A 142 -22.92 -0.35 16.44
CA THR A 142 -22.70 0.54 15.29
C THR A 142 -24.00 1.05 14.65
N LEU A 143 -25.15 0.47 15.03
CA LEU A 143 -26.43 0.85 14.45
C LEU A 143 -26.96 2.12 15.10
N SER A 144 -27.25 3.14 14.30
CA SER A 144 -27.89 4.37 14.77
C SER A 144 -29.31 4.08 15.25
N LYS A 145 -29.78 4.89 16.23
CA LYS A 145 -31.18 4.84 16.66
C LYS A 145 -32.11 5.16 15.47
N PRO A 146 -33.04 4.27 15.10
CA PRO A 146 -33.98 4.54 14.03
C PRO A 146 -35.06 5.55 14.49
N SER A 147 -35.75 6.18 13.55
CA SER A 147 -36.91 7.04 13.85
C SER A 147 -38.14 6.29 14.33
N GLY A 148 -38.12 4.97 14.28
CA GLY A 148 -39.14 4.03 14.75
C GLY A 148 -38.49 2.72 15.09
N SER A 149 -39.01 1.61 14.57
CA SER A 149 -38.32 0.31 14.61
C SER A 149 -37.59 0.04 13.30
N ALA A 150 -36.40 -0.55 13.37
CA ALA A 150 -35.67 -1.05 12.20
C ALA A 150 -35.29 -2.51 12.41
N LYS A 151 -34.98 -3.19 11.33
CA LYS A 151 -34.50 -4.59 11.37
C LYS A 151 -33.01 -4.63 11.05
N PHE A 152 -32.27 -5.34 11.88
CA PHE A 152 -30.89 -5.74 11.59
C PHE A 152 -30.94 -7.14 10.97
N ASN A 153 -30.31 -7.29 9.82
CA ASN A 153 -30.25 -8.56 9.09
C ASN A 153 -29.42 -9.58 9.87
N ALA A 154 -30.10 -10.36 10.74
CA ALA A 154 -29.50 -11.41 11.56
C ALA A 154 -29.89 -12.81 11.09
N LYS A 155 -31.00 -12.95 10.36
CA LYS A 155 -31.53 -14.25 9.91
C LYS A 155 -30.46 -15.07 9.19
N GLY A 156 -30.27 -16.31 9.65
CA GLY A 156 -29.28 -17.24 9.12
C GLY A 156 -27.82 -16.92 9.45
N LYS A 157 -27.57 -15.91 10.27
CA LYS A 157 -26.23 -15.60 10.81
C LYS A 157 -26.10 -16.21 12.20
N ASN A 158 -24.89 -16.63 12.55
CA ASN A 158 -24.62 -17.09 13.92
C ASN A 158 -24.33 -15.87 14.85
N VAL A 159 -24.28 -16.15 16.16
CA VAL A 159 -24.09 -15.13 17.20
C VAL A 159 -22.77 -14.37 16.99
N GLU A 160 -21.70 -15.06 16.62
CA GLU A 160 -20.39 -14.44 16.37
C GLU A 160 -20.46 -13.43 15.22
N GLN A 161 -21.08 -13.81 14.10
CA GLN A 161 -21.26 -12.94 12.94
C GLN A 161 -22.11 -11.70 13.26
N VAL A 162 -23.18 -11.90 14.04
CA VAL A 162 -24.06 -10.79 14.46
C VAL A 162 -23.31 -9.85 15.41
N LEU A 163 -22.64 -10.38 16.42
CA LEU A 163 -21.85 -9.55 17.35
C LEU A 163 -20.73 -8.82 16.64
N SER A 164 -19.98 -9.49 15.78
CA SER A 164 -18.91 -8.86 14.99
C SER A 164 -19.47 -7.72 14.13
N SER A 165 -20.62 -7.90 13.50
CA SER A 165 -21.29 -6.86 12.71
C SER A 165 -21.76 -5.67 13.54
N LEU A 166 -22.24 -5.92 14.76
CA LEU A 166 -22.68 -4.86 15.69
C LEU A 166 -21.52 -4.12 16.33
N MET A 167 -20.36 -4.76 16.49
CA MET A 167 -19.17 -4.18 17.11
C MET A 167 -18.27 -3.47 16.08
N ALA A 168 -18.31 -3.87 14.82
CA ALA A 168 -17.51 -3.26 13.76
C ALA A 168 -18.27 -2.08 13.12
N GLN A 169 -17.69 -0.87 13.17
CA GLN A 169 -18.24 0.25 12.41
C GLN A 169 -18.05 -0.03 10.92
N GLU A 170 -19.13 0.08 10.15
CA GLU A 170 -19.04 -0.06 8.71
C GLU A 170 -18.20 1.07 8.12
N ALA A 171 -17.15 0.70 7.41
CA ALA A 171 -16.25 1.63 6.73
C ALA A 171 -16.26 1.37 5.23
N ASN A 172 -16.40 2.44 4.48
CA ASN A 172 -16.32 2.37 3.02
C ASN A 172 -14.88 2.08 2.58
N PRO A 173 -14.69 1.34 1.49
CA PRO A 173 -13.36 1.12 0.93
C PRO A 173 -12.79 2.43 0.38
N SER A 174 -11.53 2.69 0.67
CA SER A 174 -10.75 3.65 -0.09
C SER A 174 -10.25 3.02 -1.38
N LYS A 175 -9.96 3.84 -2.39
CA LYS A 175 -9.42 3.36 -3.67
C LYS A 175 -8.16 4.10 -4.04
N SER A 176 -7.22 3.39 -4.67
CA SER A 176 -6.12 3.96 -5.45
C SER A 176 -6.46 3.83 -6.93
N ASN A 177 -6.34 4.93 -7.67
CA ASN A 177 -6.69 4.93 -9.10
C ASN A 177 -5.62 4.20 -9.94
N PRO A 178 -6.00 3.66 -11.11
CA PRO A 178 -5.05 3.17 -12.08
C PRO A 178 -4.03 4.24 -12.47
N ALA A 179 -2.78 3.85 -12.64
CA ALA A 179 -1.69 4.77 -12.97
C ALA A 179 -0.77 4.16 -14.03
N VAL A 180 -0.28 5.02 -14.94
CA VAL A 180 0.72 4.64 -15.93
C VAL A 180 2.11 4.87 -15.36
N SER A 181 3.02 3.97 -15.63
CA SER A 181 4.45 4.07 -15.31
C SER A 181 5.28 3.68 -16.52
N PHE A 182 6.54 4.11 -16.54
CA PHE A 182 7.53 3.65 -17.51
C PHE A 182 8.55 2.77 -16.82
N SER A 183 8.74 1.56 -17.33
CA SER A 183 9.81 0.64 -16.87
C SER A 183 11.08 0.77 -17.69
N VAL A 184 10.97 1.18 -18.94
CA VAL A 184 12.10 1.45 -19.83
C VAL A 184 11.94 2.84 -20.43
N GLN A 185 13.02 3.62 -20.36
CA GLN A 185 13.15 4.91 -21.03
C GLN A 185 14.60 5.08 -21.49
N SER A 186 14.84 5.22 -22.78
CA SER A 186 16.18 5.50 -23.30
C SER A 186 16.15 6.59 -24.39
N GLY A 187 17.29 7.22 -24.62
CA GLY A 187 17.42 8.34 -25.55
C GLY A 187 17.08 9.71 -24.96
N PHE A 188 16.61 9.76 -23.72
CA PHE A 188 16.30 11.00 -23.00
C PHE A 188 17.54 11.60 -22.32
N GLY A 189 17.49 12.87 -22.04
CA GLY A 189 18.58 13.63 -21.41
C GLY A 189 18.83 14.95 -22.11
N THR A 190 19.94 15.59 -21.73
CA THR A 190 20.40 16.86 -22.34
C THR A 190 21.51 16.54 -23.30
N PHE A 191 21.37 17.00 -24.54
CA PHE A 191 22.34 16.77 -25.61
C PHE A 191 22.64 18.10 -26.32
N GLU A 192 23.64 18.12 -27.21
CA GLU A 192 23.80 19.25 -28.09
C GLU A 192 22.56 19.40 -28.96
N ILE A 193 22.10 20.63 -29.13
CA ILE A 193 20.97 20.95 -29.99
C ILE A 193 21.21 20.41 -31.41
N GLY A 194 20.21 19.76 -31.98
CA GLY A 194 20.30 19.11 -33.28
C GLY A 194 20.63 17.62 -33.23
N THR A 195 21.15 17.11 -32.10
CA THR A 195 21.44 15.67 -31.97
C THR A 195 20.16 14.83 -32.14
N LYS A 196 20.21 13.84 -33.00
CA LYS A 196 19.10 12.89 -33.19
C LYS A 196 19.21 11.74 -32.23
N LYS A 197 18.07 11.37 -31.60
CA LYS A 197 17.95 10.25 -30.66
C LYS A 197 16.75 9.37 -30.98
N ASN A 198 16.91 8.09 -30.80
CA ASN A 198 15.80 7.17 -30.75
C ASN A 198 15.26 7.11 -29.33
N LEU A 199 14.01 7.52 -29.13
CA LEU A 199 13.35 7.51 -27.84
C LEU A 199 12.61 6.20 -27.69
N THR A 200 13.12 5.27 -26.88
CA THR A 200 12.44 4.01 -26.60
C THR A 200 11.71 4.06 -25.27
N TYR A 201 10.60 3.35 -25.21
CA TYR A 201 9.77 3.30 -24.02
C TYR A 201 9.13 1.92 -23.82
N THR A 202 8.89 1.57 -22.56
CA THR A 202 7.97 0.52 -22.14
C THR A 202 7.12 1.08 -21.03
N ALA A 203 5.82 1.21 -21.29
CA ALA A 203 4.83 1.69 -20.35
C ALA A 203 4.06 0.51 -19.76
N ALA A 204 3.56 0.66 -18.54
CA ALA A 204 2.71 -0.30 -17.86
C ALA A 204 1.57 0.42 -17.14
N LEU A 205 0.40 -0.20 -17.09
CA LEU A 205 -0.75 0.26 -16.31
C LEU A 205 -0.79 -0.52 -15.00
N SER A 206 -0.72 0.18 -13.88
CA SER A 206 -1.10 -0.35 -12.58
C SER A 206 -2.62 -0.30 -12.45
N ALA A 207 -3.20 -1.40 -12.03
CA ALA A 207 -4.66 -1.56 -11.94
C ALA A 207 -5.33 -0.73 -10.84
N GLY A 208 -4.54 -0.09 -9.97
CA GLY A 208 -5.07 0.49 -8.75
C GLY A 208 -5.51 -0.60 -7.76
N GLY A 209 -6.26 -0.21 -6.73
CA GLY A 209 -6.69 -1.14 -5.69
C GLY A 209 -7.80 -0.59 -4.81
N TYR A 210 -8.36 -1.48 -3.99
CA TYR A 210 -9.32 -1.16 -2.95
C TYR A 210 -8.79 -1.60 -1.59
N THR A 211 -9.12 -0.87 -0.53
CA THR A 211 -8.78 -1.29 0.84
C THR A 211 -9.52 -2.56 1.23
N TYR A 212 -10.77 -2.70 0.77
CA TYR A 212 -11.60 -3.88 1.03
C TYR A 212 -12.22 -4.37 -0.28
N GLY A 213 -12.22 -5.68 -0.48
CA GLY A 213 -12.85 -6.33 -1.62
C GLY A 213 -11.88 -7.02 -2.57
N PRO A 214 -12.36 -7.40 -3.75
CA PRO A 214 -11.57 -8.09 -4.75
C PRO A 214 -10.54 -7.15 -5.38
N ALA A 215 -9.53 -7.73 -6.03
CA ALA A 215 -8.67 -6.99 -6.93
C ALA A 215 -9.52 -6.28 -8.01
N THR A 216 -9.09 -5.11 -8.47
CA THR A 216 -9.87 -4.31 -9.43
C THR A 216 -10.12 -5.01 -10.76
N GLY A 217 -9.23 -5.93 -11.17
CA GLY A 217 -9.28 -6.59 -12.46
C GLY A 217 -9.02 -5.67 -13.65
N ILE A 218 -8.61 -4.42 -13.40
CA ILE A 218 -8.38 -3.42 -14.44
C ILE A 218 -7.12 -3.77 -15.23
N THR A 219 -7.26 -3.79 -16.55
CA THR A 219 -6.17 -3.92 -17.53
C THR A 219 -6.31 -2.85 -18.59
N ALA A 220 -5.22 -2.53 -19.28
CA ALA A 220 -5.27 -1.62 -20.41
C ALA A 220 -6.05 -2.25 -21.58
N GLN A 221 -7.10 -1.58 -22.01
CA GLN A 221 -7.89 -1.95 -23.18
C GLN A 221 -7.28 -1.40 -24.47
N SER A 222 -6.67 -0.22 -24.39
CA SER A 222 -5.93 0.40 -25.49
C SER A 222 -4.88 1.35 -24.98
N TRP A 223 -3.88 1.58 -25.80
CA TRP A 223 -2.83 2.56 -25.57
C TRP A 223 -2.88 3.65 -26.63
N GLU A 224 -2.59 4.87 -26.22
CA GLU A 224 -2.27 5.99 -27.10
C GLU A 224 -0.95 6.59 -26.59
N VAL A 225 0.09 6.49 -27.42
CA VAL A 225 1.41 7.01 -27.07
C VAL A 225 1.83 8.02 -28.11
N SER A 226 2.14 9.22 -27.66
CA SER A 226 2.54 10.34 -28.51
C SER A 226 3.91 10.86 -28.09
N CYS A 227 4.62 11.49 -29.01
CA CYS A 227 5.85 12.20 -28.74
C CYS A 227 5.68 13.68 -29.11
N THR A 228 6.14 14.58 -28.25
CA THR A 228 6.05 16.04 -28.48
C THR A 228 6.66 16.42 -29.82
N GLY A 229 5.88 17.08 -30.67
CA GLY A 229 6.31 17.53 -31.99
C GLY A 229 6.33 16.44 -33.07
N VAL A 230 5.79 15.25 -32.77
CA VAL A 230 5.63 14.14 -33.72
C VAL A 230 4.14 13.89 -33.94
N THR A 231 3.71 13.85 -35.20
CA THR A 231 2.29 13.60 -35.54
C THR A 231 1.89 12.14 -35.42
N GLU A 232 2.84 11.23 -35.63
CA GLU A 232 2.61 9.79 -35.49
C GLU A 232 2.31 9.43 -34.02
N LYS A 233 1.29 8.61 -33.84
CA LYS A 233 0.95 8.03 -32.53
C LYS A 233 1.16 6.51 -32.56
N LYS A 234 1.58 5.94 -31.46
CA LYS A 234 1.70 4.50 -31.26
C LYS A 234 0.54 4.00 -30.43
N THR A 235 0.14 2.77 -30.68
CA THR A 235 -1.00 2.10 -29.98
C THR A 235 -0.56 0.94 -29.09
N THR A 236 0.76 0.83 -28.85
CA THR A 236 1.37 -0.24 -28.06
C THR A 236 2.05 0.30 -26.80
N ALA A 237 2.04 -0.48 -25.75
CA ALA A 237 2.72 -0.13 -24.50
C ALA A 237 4.25 -0.05 -24.65
N THR A 238 4.80 -0.69 -25.67
CA THR A 238 6.25 -0.70 -25.93
C THR A 238 6.50 -0.22 -27.35
N GLY A 239 7.55 0.58 -27.55
CA GLY A 239 7.89 1.07 -28.87
C GLY A 239 9.03 2.07 -28.87
N SER A 240 9.21 2.72 -30.03
CA SER A 240 10.19 3.80 -30.23
C SER A 240 9.62 4.91 -31.11
N PHE A 241 10.18 6.10 -30.91
CA PHE A 241 10.13 7.22 -31.86
C PHE A 241 11.56 7.48 -32.30
N ASP A 242 11.80 7.31 -33.58
CA ASP A 242 13.16 7.31 -34.12
C ASP A 242 13.56 8.69 -34.65
N SER A 243 14.88 8.99 -34.59
CA SER A 243 15.47 10.21 -35.11
C SER A 243 14.85 11.51 -34.56
N ILE A 244 14.45 11.50 -33.31
CA ILE A 244 13.89 12.70 -32.66
C ILE A 244 15.02 13.68 -32.41
N VAL A 245 14.84 14.91 -32.91
CA VAL A 245 15.84 15.98 -32.80
C VAL A 245 15.77 16.62 -31.41
N ALA A 246 16.92 16.72 -30.75
CA ALA A 246 17.06 17.46 -29.51
C ALA A 246 16.95 18.97 -29.79
N GLU A 247 15.89 19.61 -29.31
CA GLU A 247 15.60 21.03 -29.46
C GLU A 247 15.56 21.73 -28.11
N ALA A 248 15.59 23.06 -28.11
CA ALA A 248 15.45 23.84 -26.87
C ALA A 248 14.11 23.56 -26.17
N THR A 249 13.05 23.28 -26.94
CA THR A 249 11.77 22.79 -26.42
C THR A 249 11.88 21.34 -26.06
N ALA A 250 11.59 21.00 -24.82
CA ALA A 250 11.65 19.64 -24.32
C ALA A 250 10.73 18.69 -25.12
N LYS A 251 11.28 17.59 -25.59
CA LYS A 251 10.53 16.49 -26.20
C LYS A 251 10.28 15.42 -25.17
N LYS A 252 9.02 14.98 -25.05
CA LYS A 252 8.58 13.94 -24.13
C LYS A 252 7.71 12.95 -24.85
N ILE A 253 7.69 11.72 -24.36
CA ILE A 253 6.67 10.75 -24.71
C ILE A 253 5.56 10.81 -23.64
N THR A 254 4.33 10.94 -24.06
CA THR A 254 3.15 10.80 -23.20
C THR A 254 2.49 9.46 -23.52
N ALA A 255 2.45 8.54 -22.56
CA ALA A 255 1.72 7.30 -22.68
C ALA A 255 0.38 7.42 -21.94
N LYS A 256 -0.71 7.11 -22.64
CA LYS A 256 -2.08 7.08 -22.11
C LYS A 256 -2.65 5.69 -22.30
N ALA A 257 -3.11 5.08 -21.20
CA ALA A 257 -3.84 3.82 -21.21
C ALA A 257 -5.33 4.09 -20.94
N ASN A 258 -6.20 3.52 -21.75
CA ASN A 258 -7.64 3.49 -21.49
C ASN A 258 -8.00 2.15 -20.85
N TYR A 259 -8.92 2.17 -19.89
CA TYR A 259 -9.34 1.00 -19.13
C TYR A 259 -10.85 1.01 -18.88
N GLY A 260 -11.40 -0.19 -18.67
CA GLY A 260 -12.83 -0.40 -18.36
C GLY A 260 -13.12 -0.26 -16.86
N ASP A 261 -14.37 -0.52 -16.50
CA ASP A 261 -14.82 -0.56 -15.10
C ASP A 261 -14.05 -1.64 -14.34
N GLY A 262 -13.62 -1.30 -13.13
CA GLY A 262 -13.07 -2.25 -12.18
C GLY A 262 -14.15 -3.07 -11.49
N ALA A 263 -13.76 -4.09 -10.74
CA ALA A 263 -14.66 -4.83 -9.88
C ALA A 263 -15.33 -3.92 -8.86
N ILE A 264 -16.52 -4.31 -8.39
CA ILE A 264 -17.20 -3.57 -7.32
C ILE A 264 -16.50 -3.89 -5.99
N PRO A 265 -15.99 -2.89 -5.25
CA PRO A 265 -15.43 -3.11 -3.93
C PRO A 265 -16.51 -3.43 -2.89
N VAL A 266 -16.10 -3.87 -1.72
CA VAL A 266 -16.98 -4.10 -0.58
C VAL A 266 -16.59 -3.20 0.59
N THR A 267 -17.49 -3.03 1.56
CA THR A 267 -17.15 -2.42 2.85
C THR A 267 -16.29 -3.39 3.68
N ASN A 268 -15.73 -2.94 4.82
CA ASN A 268 -15.03 -3.81 5.77
C ASN A 268 -15.91 -4.96 6.31
N LEU A 269 -17.22 -4.84 6.18
CA LEU A 269 -18.20 -5.89 6.56
C LEU A 269 -18.60 -6.79 5.39
N GLY A 270 -17.98 -6.63 4.21
CA GLY A 270 -18.24 -7.44 3.03
C GLY A 270 -19.46 -7.01 2.19
N ASN A 271 -20.11 -5.90 2.50
CA ASN A 271 -21.25 -5.41 1.73
C ASN A 271 -20.78 -4.75 0.43
N PRO A 272 -21.39 -5.05 -0.74
CA PRO A 272 -21.05 -4.40 -2.00
C PRO A 272 -21.18 -2.87 -1.91
N TYR A 273 -20.17 -2.16 -2.41
CA TYR A 273 -20.12 -0.69 -2.42
C TYR A 273 -19.91 -0.12 -3.83
N PRO A 274 -20.96 -0.09 -4.69
CA PRO A 274 -20.86 0.35 -6.09
C PRO A 274 -20.36 1.78 -6.25
N ALA A 275 -20.64 2.68 -5.28
CA ALA A 275 -20.18 4.06 -5.29
C ALA A 275 -18.64 4.18 -5.22
N GLY A 276 -17.98 3.18 -4.65
CA GLY A 276 -16.51 3.11 -4.57
C GLY A 276 -15.83 2.51 -5.81
N GLN A 277 -16.59 1.97 -6.75
CA GLN A 277 -16.05 1.32 -7.95
C GLN A 277 -15.18 2.28 -8.77
N ILE A 278 -14.04 1.81 -9.23
CA ILE A 278 -13.24 2.53 -10.24
C ILE A 278 -13.95 2.37 -11.57
N LYS A 279 -14.43 3.49 -12.11
CA LYS A 279 -15.13 3.51 -13.40
C LYS A 279 -14.15 3.56 -14.57
N ALA A 280 -14.62 3.14 -15.74
CA ALA A 280 -13.89 3.25 -16.99
C ALA A 280 -13.32 4.66 -17.19
N GLY A 281 -12.09 4.72 -17.67
CA GLY A 281 -11.39 5.99 -17.79
C GLY A 281 -10.05 5.84 -18.48
N SER A 282 -9.17 6.80 -18.22
CA SER A 282 -7.80 6.75 -18.71
C SER A 282 -6.82 7.25 -17.65
N ALA A 283 -5.61 6.73 -17.72
CA ALA A 283 -4.45 7.22 -16.96
C ALA A 283 -3.34 7.57 -17.94
N SER A 284 -2.55 8.59 -17.62
CA SER A 284 -1.44 9.00 -18.47
C SER A 284 -0.21 9.37 -17.66
N LYS A 285 0.95 9.28 -18.29
CA LYS A 285 2.25 9.66 -17.73
C LYS A 285 3.17 10.18 -18.81
N ASP A 286 3.93 11.22 -18.47
CA ASP A 286 5.03 11.71 -19.29
C ASP A 286 6.33 10.98 -18.94
N SER A 287 7.15 10.76 -19.97
CA SER A 287 8.52 10.28 -19.84
C SER A 287 9.46 11.36 -19.29
N ASN A 288 10.72 11.01 -19.13
CA ASN A 288 11.82 11.96 -19.05
C ASN A 288 11.85 12.85 -20.33
N SER A 289 12.63 13.90 -20.28
CA SER A 289 12.74 14.85 -21.41
C SER A 289 13.99 14.62 -22.22
N LEU A 290 13.89 14.76 -23.54
CA LEU A 290 15.00 15.03 -24.43
C LEU A 290 15.07 16.54 -24.65
N ILE A 291 16.20 17.16 -24.33
CA ILE A 291 16.43 18.63 -24.43
C ILE A 291 17.70 18.88 -25.19
N GLY A 292 17.62 19.77 -26.16
CA GLY A 292 18.78 20.29 -26.86
C GLY A 292 19.31 21.59 -26.23
N VAL A 293 20.58 21.65 -25.96
CA VAL A 293 21.24 22.86 -25.48
C VAL A 293 22.34 23.25 -26.43
N ARG A 294 22.58 24.55 -26.61
CA ARG A 294 23.75 25.01 -27.34
C ARG A 294 25.01 24.68 -26.55
N HIS A 295 26.04 24.21 -27.25
CA HIS A 295 27.33 23.99 -26.64
C HIS A 295 28.21 25.25 -26.78
N MET A 296 29.08 25.50 -25.84
CA MET A 296 30.24 26.34 -25.98
C MET A 296 31.39 25.51 -26.54
N PHE A 297 32.25 26.16 -27.34
CA PHE A 297 33.39 25.51 -27.95
C PHE A 297 34.66 26.17 -27.45
N TYR A 298 35.69 25.39 -27.23
CA TYR A 298 36.96 25.90 -26.73
C TYR A 298 38.11 25.01 -27.15
N GLY A 299 39.25 25.61 -27.28
CA GLY A 299 40.45 24.83 -27.62
C GLY A 299 41.63 25.66 -28.03
N VAL A 300 42.64 24.92 -28.40
CA VAL A 300 43.96 25.44 -28.80
C VAL A 300 44.14 25.22 -30.29
N VAL A 301 44.55 26.27 -30.96
CA VAL A 301 44.79 26.28 -32.39
C VAL A 301 46.27 26.43 -32.65
N LYS A 302 46.81 25.59 -33.52
CA LYS A 302 48.23 25.60 -33.94
C LYS A 302 48.51 26.30 -35.28
N SER A 303 47.41 26.64 -35.99
CA SER A 303 47.52 27.33 -37.27
C SER A 303 47.27 28.83 -37.10
N ALA A 304 48.09 29.67 -37.70
CA ALA A 304 47.87 31.10 -37.77
C ALA A 304 46.63 31.41 -38.63
N ASP A 305 46.37 30.60 -39.65
CA ASP A 305 45.29 30.77 -40.64
C ASP A 305 43.91 30.22 -40.16
N PHE A 306 43.75 30.09 -38.87
CA PHE A 306 42.46 29.60 -38.32
C PHE A 306 41.35 30.65 -38.53
N GLU A 307 40.46 30.34 -39.44
CA GLU A 307 39.28 31.16 -39.73
C GLU A 307 38.17 30.92 -38.71
N LEU A 308 37.53 32.00 -38.28
CA LEU A 308 36.36 31.95 -37.37
C LEU A 308 35.10 31.65 -38.18
N ASN A 309 34.89 30.38 -38.51
CA ASN A 309 33.68 29.85 -39.15
C ASN A 309 33.09 28.69 -38.40
N SER A 310 31.86 28.27 -38.78
CA SER A 310 31.14 27.18 -38.09
C SER A 310 31.96 25.90 -38.01
N ALA A 311 32.54 25.46 -39.12
CA ALA A 311 33.25 24.19 -39.21
C ALA A 311 34.47 24.15 -38.27
N ASN A 312 35.28 25.23 -38.29
CA ASN A 312 36.48 25.31 -37.47
C ASN A 312 36.13 25.42 -35.97
N ILE A 313 35.09 26.19 -35.59
CA ILE A 313 34.63 26.29 -34.20
C ILE A 313 34.13 24.96 -33.73
N ARG A 314 33.30 24.24 -34.50
CA ARG A 314 32.80 22.91 -34.16
C ARG A 314 33.88 21.85 -34.05
N GLY A 315 35.02 22.03 -34.68
CA GLY A 315 36.18 21.16 -34.56
C GLY A 315 36.93 21.28 -33.23
N LEU A 316 36.59 22.27 -32.39
CA LEU A 316 37.15 22.44 -31.06
C LEU A 316 36.47 21.51 -30.04
N ASN A 317 37.03 21.43 -28.83
CA ASN A 317 36.34 20.78 -27.69
C ASN A 317 35.05 21.52 -27.38
N HIS A 318 34.08 20.82 -26.84
CA HIS A 318 32.79 21.44 -26.55
C HIS A 318 32.15 20.90 -25.27
N GLU A 319 31.37 21.75 -24.63
CA GLU A 319 30.52 21.42 -23.48
C GLU A 319 29.21 22.19 -23.54
N ALA A 320 28.21 21.67 -22.83
CA ALA A 320 26.93 22.38 -22.74
C ALA A 320 27.08 23.75 -22.08
N ALA A 321 26.63 24.80 -22.77
CA ALA A 321 26.80 26.17 -22.29
C ALA A 321 26.13 26.45 -20.93
N ASN A 322 25.07 25.72 -20.59
CA ASN A 322 24.40 25.83 -19.29
C ASN A 322 25.23 25.36 -18.10
N LYS A 323 26.33 24.63 -18.30
CA LYS A 323 27.28 24.29 -17.23
C LYS A 323 28.04 25.50 -16.70
N LYS A 324 28.17 26.57 -17.51
CA LYS A 324 28.81 27.85 -17.15
C LYS A 324 30.30 27.77 -16.77
N THR A 325 30.91 26.62 -16.94
CA THR A 325 32.34 26.45 -16.64
C THR A 325 32.93 25.46 -17.63
N ILE A 326 34.04 25.87 -18.25
CA ILE A 326 34.91 25.00 -19.02
C ILE A 326 35.94 24.44 -18.05
N GLY A 327 36.03 23.13 -17.96
CA GLY A 327 37.04 22.47 -17.14
C GLY A 327 38.45 22.81 -17.61
N THR A 328 39.44 22.43 -16.82
CA THR A 328 40.83 22.67 -17.13
C THR A 328 41.23 22.00 -18.44
N PHE A 329 41.71 22.76 -19.41
CA PHE A 329 42.33 22.28 -20.65
C PHE A 329 43.70 22.87 -20.83
N THR A 330 44.51 22.26 -21.68
CA THR A 330 45.92 22.57 -21.77
C THR A 330 46.30 23.04 -23.19
N ALA A 331 46.97 24.15 -23.27
CA ALA A 331 47.66 24.59 -24.48
C ALA A 331 49.14 24.17 -24.40
N GLY A 332 49.57 23.36 -25.33
CA GLY A 332 50.98 22.93 -25.42
C GLY A 332 51.86 23.90 -26.21
N ALA A 333 53.15 23.63 -26.19
CA ALA A 333 54.12 24.39 -26.99
C ALA A 333 53.73 24.41 -28.49
N GLY A 334 53.88 25.54 -29.13
CA GLY A 334 53.51 25.76 -30.53
C GLY A 334 52.02 26.11 -30.72
N ALA A 335 51.24 26.32 -29.66
CA ALA A 335 49.92 26.90 -29.78
C ALA A 335 50.01 28.37 -30.22
N VAL A 336 49.20 28.74 -31.21
CA VAL A 336 49.15 30.10 -31.77
C VAL A 336 47.99 30.89 -31.24
N LYS A 337 46.85 30.21 -31.02
CA LYS A 337 45.63 30.83 -30.49
C LYS A 337 44.95 29.91 -29.46
N VAL A 338 44.31 30.52 -28.48
CA VAL A 338 43.34 29.88 -27.64
C VAL A 338 41.98 30.51 -27.93
N VAL A 339 41.03 29.70 -28.34
CA VAL A 339 39.72 30.16 -28.81
C VAL A 339 38.64 29.69 -27.88
N VAL A 340 37.70 30.57 -27.54
CA VAL A 340 36.47 30.26 -26.81
C VAL A 340 35.27 30.85 -27.54
N ALA A 341 34.32 30.07 -27.92
CA ALA A 341 33.11 30.49 -28.59
C ALA A 341 31.88 30.16 -27.76
N CYS A 342 31.09 31.16 -27.43
CA CYS A 342 29.90 31.02 -26.59
C CYS A 342 28.64 31.43 -27.35
N PRO A 343 27.53 30.67 -27.22
CA PRO A 343 26.28 31.07 -27.84
C PRO A 343 25.75 32.38 -27.23
N ALA A 344 24.85 33.05 -27.95
CA ALA A 344 24.25 34.31 -27.49
C ALA A 344 23.67 34.16 -26.07
N GLY A 345 23.87 35.16 -25.23
CA GLY A 345 23.48 35.16 -23.82
C GLY A 345 24.57 34.67 -22.87
N TYR A 346 25.70 34.16 -23.38
CA TYR A 346 26.82 33.72 -22.57
C TYR A 346 28.08 34.55 -22.93
N ASN A 347 28.87 34.88 -21.91
CA ASN A 347 30.11 35.64 -22.07
C ASN A 347 31.22 35.00 -21.24
N VAL A 348 32.45 35.09 -21.69
CA VAL A 348 33.62 34.79 -20.86
C VAL A 348 33.69 35.82 -19.74
N THR A 349 33.56 35.40 -18.49
CA THR A 349 33.55 36.27 -17.32
C THR A 349 34.85 36.18 -16.53
N LYS A 350 35.51 35.00 -16.57
CA LYS A 350 36.77 34.80 -15.87
C LYS A 350 37.59 33.71 -16.55
N VAL A 351 38.88 33.95 -16.68
CA VAL A 351 39.86 32.96 -17.11
C VAL A 351 40.96 32.90 -16.06
N THR A 352 41.27 31.68 -15.61
CA THR A 352 42.37 31.45 -14.67
C THR A 352 43.37 30.46 -15.21
N LEU A 353 44.61 30.60 -14.76
CA LEU A 353 45.75 29.75 -15.12
C LEU A 353 46.09 28.83 -13.95
N PRO A 354 45.51 27.62 -13.87
CA PRO A 354 45.77 26.68 -12.74
C PRO A 354 47.27 26.35 -12.58
N SER A 355 48.01 26.24 -13.67
CA SER A 355 49.45 26.00 -13.66
C SER A 355 50.29 27.21 -13.15
N ALA A 356 49.69 28.38 -13.05
CA ALA A 356 50.28 29.60 -12.49
C ALA A 356 49.56 30.06 -11.21
N MET A 357 49.29 29.13 -10.30
CA MET A 357 48.63 29.37 -9.00
C MET A 357 47.27 30.09 -9.11
N GLY A 358 46.54 29.89 -10.22
CA GLY A 358 45.24 30.51 -10.46
C GLY A 358 45.29 31.97 -10.89
N ALA A 359 46.41 32.43 -11.42
CA ALA A 359 46.52 33.78 -11.94
C ALA A 359 45.38 34.13 -12.92
N ASP A 360 44.88 35.36 -12.83
CA ASP A 360 43.81 35.85 -13.70
C ASP A 360 44.36 36.22 -15.06
N ALA A 361 43.82 35.62 -16.11
CA ALA A 361 44.16 35.86 -17.50
C ALA A 361 42.97 36.38 -18.32
N THR A 362 41.91 36.86 -17.66
CA THR A 362 40.66 37.27 -18.33
C THR A 362 40.89 38.38 -19.36
N ALA A 363 41.75 39.33 -19.05
CA ALA A 363 42.07 40.46 -19.94
C ALA A 363 42.80 40.04 -21.23
N ASP A 364 43.45 38.89 -21.23
CA ASP A 364 44.20 38.39 -22.40
C ASP A 364 43.24 37.81 -23.47
N PHE A 365 42.01 37.44 -23.06
CA PHE A 365 40.99 36.92 -23.97
C PHE A 365 40.17 38.04 -24.59
N VAL A 366 40.54 38.43 -25.80
CA VAL A 366 39.93 39.54 -26.51
C VAL A 366 38.67 39.07 -27.25
N LYS A 367 37.54 39.70 -26.95
CA LYS A 367 36.29 39.46 -27.68
C LYS A 367 36.41 39.96 -29.09
N GLN A 368 36.16 39.10 -30.05
CA GLN A 368 36.21 39.46 -31.47
C GLN A 368 35.00 40.33 -31.86
N ALA A 369 35.18 41.22 -32.83
CA ALA A 369 34.09 42.02 -33.36
C ALA A 369 33.07 41.15 -34.11
N GLY A 370 31.78 41.39 -33.85
CA GLY A 370 30.69 40.63 -34.47
C GLY A 370 30.45 39.28 -33.86
N THR A 371 29.71 38.44 -34.56
CA THR A 371 29.36 37.07 -34.16
C THR A 371 29.61 36.11 -35.31
N VAL A 372 29.89 34.87 -34.98
CA VAL A 372 30.00 33.76 -35.92
C VAL A 372 28.74 32.93 -35.88
N GLN A 373 28.18 32.59 -37.04
CA GLN A 373 27.05 31.66 -37.11
C GLN A 373 27.55 30.23 -36.97
N VAL A 374 27.23 29.57 -35.89
CA VAL A 374 27.64 28.18 -35.59
C VAL A 374 26.44 27.27 -35.59
N GLU A 375 26.50 26.25 -36.42
CA GLU A 375 25.46 25.19 -36.48
C GLU A 375 25.41 24.40 -35.20
N GLY A 376 24.23 23.76 -34.93
CA GLY A 376 24.16 22.72 -33.94
C GLY A 376 24.66 21.37 -34.46
N ALA A 377 24.48 20.32 -33.68
CA ALA A 377 24.82 18.98 -34.12
C ALA A 377 24.06 18.61 -35.42
N GLU A 378 24.68 17.78 -36.24
CA GLU A 378 24.10 17.27 -37.48
C GLU A 378 23.52 18.35 -38.43
N GLY A 379 24.20 19.52 -38.48
CA GLY A 379 23.77 20.63 -39.36
C GLY A 379 22.52 21.37 -38.88
N TYR A 380 22.18 21.27 -37.60
CA TYR A 380 21.03 21.99 -37.05
C TYR A 380 21.22 23.50 -37.16
N THR A 381 20.12 24.22 -37.31
CA THR A 381 20.04 25.66 -37.53
C THR A 381 21.11 26.42 -36.74
N ALA A 382 21.94 27.19 -37.49
CA ALA A 382 23.01 27.99 -36.91
C ALA A 382 22.48 29.07 -35.96
N ALA A 383 23.31 29.43 -34.99
CA ALA A 383 23.05 30.53 -34.07
C ALA A 383 24.28 31.42 -33.95
N ALA A 384 24.07 32.66 -33.52
CA ALA A 384 25.14 33.61 -33.31
C ALA A 384 25.98 33.24 -32.08
N TYR A 385 27.28 33.20 -32.25
CA TYR A 385 28.27 32.97 -31.20
C TYR A 385 29.22 34.18 -31.08
N SER A 386 29.42 34.63 -29.86
CA SER A 386 30.52 35.53 -29.53
C SER A 386 31.81 34.72 -29.38
N VAL A 387 32.90 35.21 -29.89
CA VAL A 387 34.18 34.50 -29.85
C VAL A 387 35.22 35.35 -29.12
N TRP A 388 35.96 34.72 -28.24
CA TRP A 388 37.11 35.29 -27.54
C TRP A 388 38.35 34.55 -27.99
N VAL A 389 39.39 35.32 -28.31
CA VAL A 389 40.67 34.80 -28.78
C VAL A 389 41.80 35.37 -27.92
N PHE A 390 42.65 34.48 -27.47
CA PHE A 390 43.94 34.83 -26.92
C PHE A 390 45.03 34.45 -27.94
N GLU A 391 45.84 35.42 -28.37
CA GLU A 391 46.91 35.23 -29.34
C GLU A 391 48.25 35.50 -28.65
N PRO A 392 48.84 34.54 -27.95
CA PRO A 392 50.13 34.70 -27.36
C PRO A 392 51.21 34.76 -28.46
N ALA A 393 52.22 35.57 -28.26
CA ALA A 393 53.37 35.62 -29.18
C ALA A 393 54.08 34.27 -29.33
N SER A 394 54.08 33.48 -28.25
CA SER A 394 54.42 32.08 -28.25
C SER A 394 53.90 31.46 -26.86
N ILE A 395 53.49 30.22 -26.87
CA ILE A 395 53.37 29.45 -25.63
C ILE A 395 54.62 28.60 -25.52
N PRO A 396 55.60 29.00 -24.68
CA PRO A 396 56.89 28.32 -24.60
C PRO A 396 56.81 27.00 -23.88
N SER A 397 55.79 26.82 -23.03
CA SER A 397 55.55 25.62 -22.22
C SER A 397 54.07 25.32 -22.15
N THR A 398 53.72 24.17 -21.63
CA THR A 398 52.34 23.76 -21.39
C THR A 398 51.65 24.69 -20.39
N GLN A 399 50.55 25.30 -20.80
CA GLN A 399 49.75 26.23 -20.01
C GLN A 399 48.35 25.71 -19.89
N SER A 400 47.84 25.63 -18.66
CA SER A 400 46.46 25.19 -18.39
C SER A 400 45.54 26.41 -18.22
N TYR A 401 44.31 26.29 -18.70
CA TYR A 401 43.25 27.28 -18.61
C TYR A 401 41.99 26.69 -17.98
N SER A 402 41.33 27.47 -17.14
CA SER A 402 40.00 27.21 -16.65
C SER A 402 39.15 28.45 -16.88
N ILE A 403 37.97 28.29 -17.48
CA ILE A 403 37.18 29.42 -17.98
C ILE A 403 35.78 29.36 -17.36
N VAL A 404 35.32 30.49 -16.85
CA VAL A 404 33.96 30.69 -16.33
C VAL A 404 33.18 31.55 -17.32
N ILE A 405 31.94 31.13 -17.56
CA ILE A 405 31.00 31.76 -18.48
C ILE A 405 29.79 32.26 -17.70
N GLY A 406 29.37 33.50 -17.95
CA GLY A 406 28.21 34.11 -17.27
C GLY A 406 27.19 34.69 -18.21
#